data_784ebe97c04071fd90a29c540134ee3b
#
_entry.id   784ebe97c04071fd90a29c540134ee3b
#
_cell.length_a   1.000
_cell.length_b   1.000
_cell.length_c   1.000
_cell.angle_alpha   90.00
_cell.angle_beta   90.00
_cell.angle_gamma   90.00
#
_symmetry.space_group_name_H-M   'P 1'
#
loop_
_entity.id
_entity.type
_entity.pdbx_description
1 polymer ?
#
loop_
_entity_poly.entity_id
_entity_poly.type
_entity_poly.pdbx_seq_one_letter_code
_entity_poly.pdbx_strand_id
1 'polypeptide(L)'
;IENEKKKGKIKVIKQDKENNEIKLASVKFDVINEKGEIVETLVTNSVGEATTKDLPIGKYTIKEISTNSKYILDETPITINVKENEITTQIVNNERKKGSIKIIKTSSDENKITKTEAGSPIEGAKFNIYNSSGKIVDTVTTNKEGIAISKKLDLGNYKVKEAETAKWYILNDKSINVEIKENEQIIECKLTNDPHNPSVNIEKNAKNTVQSNGEIDYEFNIENNGNVKLQDFTWYDNLPYEKAKITKISTGTYNQELKYSIYYKTNQKDQYMVIKKDISTKENSYIDLSNINLENEEKITEIKVCFGEVKAGFKNLEKPHIYMKVNENLENDTIIKNYTILEGYD
;
A
#
# COMPACT_ATOMS: atom_id res chain seq x y z
N ILE A 1 46.22 59.11 40.53
CA ILE A 1 46.39 57.92 39.71
C ILE A 1 45.05 57.22 39.78
N GLU A 2 44.21 57.33 38.68
CA GLU A 2 43.03 56.51 38.52
C GLU A 2 43.48 55.08 38.27
N ASN A 3 43.16 54.17 39.18
CA ASN A 3 43.36 52.74 38.95
C ASN A 3 42.37 52.28 37.87
N GLU A 4 42.83 52.04 36.62
CA GLU A 4 41.99 51.41 35.64
C GLU A 4 41.51 50.04 36.15
N LYS A 5 40.19 49.85 36.19
CA LYS A 5 39.65 48.56 36.60
C LYS A 5 40.08 47.48 35.59
N LYS A 6 40.68 46.40 36.07
CA LYS A 6 41.03 45.23 35.26
C LYS A 6 39.79 44.70 34.57
N LYS A 7 39.86 44.42 33.29
CA LYS A 7 38.73 44.01 32.41
C LYS A 7 39.06 42.79 31.59
N GLY A 8 38.05 42.07 31.15
CA GLY A 8 38.09 40.98 30.21
C GLY A 8 36.76 40.86 29.46
N LYS A 9 36.59 39.81 28.66
CA LYS A 9 35.39 39.58 27.87
C LYS A 9 34.87 38.16 28.00
N ILE A 10 33.56 37.99 27.74
CA ILE A 10 32.93 36.70 27.56
C ILE A 10 32.60 36.55 26.08
N LYS A 11 32.98 35.41 25.47
CA LYS A 11 32.55 34.99 24.14
C LYS A 11 31.62 33.79 24.27
N VAL A 12 30.41 33.86 23.72
CA VAL A 12 29.49 32.75 23.59
C VAL A 12 29.57 32.19 22.20
N ILE A 13 29.65 30.85 22.07
CA ILE A 13 29.51 30.12 20.81
C ILE A 13 28.27 29.25 20.94
N LYS A 14 27.25 29.56 20.14
CA LYS A 14 25.98 28.84 20.15
C LYS A 14 25.90 27.86 19.00
N GLN A 15 25.59 26.59 19.28
CA GLN A 15 25.58 25.53 18.30
C GLN A 15 24.50 24.48 18.57
N ASP A 16 24.22 23.66 17.55
CA ASP A 16 23.34 22.51 17.62
C ASP A 16 24.00 21.40 18.46
N LYS A 17 23.22 20.75 19.34
CA LYS A 17 23.71 19.70 20.23
C LYS A 17 24.08 18.42 19.51
N GLU A 18 23.40 18.10 18.38
CA GLU A 18 23.60 16.86 17.62
C GLU A 18 24.62 17.03 16.50
N ASN A 19 24.80 18.26 16.01
CA ASN A 19 25.78 18.59 14.98
C ASN A 19 26.43 19.95 15.29
N ASN A 20 27.63 19.92 15.86
CA ASN A 20 28.39 21.11 16.29
C ASN A 20 28.86 22.01 15.12
N GLU A 21 28.78 21.55 13.86
CA GLU A 21 29.05 22.38 12.70
C GLU A 21 27.92 23.38 12.43
N ILE A 22 26.70 23.07 12.90
CA ILE A 22 25.54 23.95 12.76
C ILE A 22 25.59 24.99 13.88
N LYS A 23 25.87 26.25 13.50
CA LYS A 23 25.92 27.38 14.40
C LYS A 23 24.58 28.09 14.43
N LEU A 24 24.17 28.58 15.60
CA LEU A 24 22.84 29.17 15.80
C LEU A 24 22.92 30.67 15.93
N ALA A 25 22.46 31.36 14.89
CA ALA A 25 22.33 32.82 14.85
C ALA A 25 21.08 33.34 15.59
N SER A 26 21.10 34.61 15.97
CA SER A 26 19.97 35.34 16.55
C SER A 26 19.50 34.78 17.90
N VAL A 27 20.32 34.01 18.59
CA VAL A 27 20.08 33.55 19.95
C VAL A 27 20.51 34.64 20.96
N LYS A 28 19.66 34.95 21.93
CA LYS A 28 19.88 36.03 22.91
C LYS A 28 20.27 35.48 24.25
N PHE A 29 21.25 36.12 24.89
CA PHE A 29 21.73 35.81 26.22
C PHE A 29 21.82 37.09 27.07
N ASP A 30 21.27 37.05 28.27
CA ASP A 30 21.56 38.06 29.27
C ASP A 30 22.84 37.71 30.02
N VAL A 31 23.70 38.71 30.18
CA VAL A 31 24.91 38.66 31.01
C VAL A 31 24.58 39.38 32.31
N ILE A 32 24.67 38.66 33.42
CA ILE A 32 24.20 39.08 34.74
C ILE A 32 25.41 39.12 35.69
N ASN A 33 25.58 40.21 36.43
CA ASN A 33 26.66 40.36 37.40
C ASN A 33 26.33 39.67 38.74
N GLU A 34 27.25 39.66 39.68
CA GLU A 34 27.06 39.07 41.02
C GLU A 34 25.93 39.71 41.85
N LYS A 35 25.51 40.93 41.53
CA LYS A 35 24.39 41.62 42.18
C LYS A 35 23.03 41.22 41.58
N GLY A 36 23.00 40.41 40.53
CA GLY A 36 21.78 40.03 39.83
C GLY A 36 21.34 41.04 38.75
N GLU A 37 22.16 42.03 38.40
CA GLU A 37 21.86 43.05 37.41
C GLU A 37 22.25 42.57 35.99
N ILE A 38 21.39 42.77 35.00
CA ILE A 38 21.73 42.54 33.58
C ILE A 38 22.66 43.66 33.13
N VAL A 39 23.91 43.33 32.84
CA VAL A 39 24.93 44.28 32.38
C VAL A 39 25.04 44.40 30.87
N GLU A 40 24.61 43.35 30.14
CA GLU A 40 24.56 43.34 28.70
C GLU A 40 23.63 42.23 28.21
N THR A 41 23.01 42.41 27.05
CA THR A 41 22.32 41.34 26.31
C THR A 41 23.06 41.06 25.00
N LEU A 42 23.53 39.85 24.87
CA LEU A 42 24.23 39.35 23.66
C LEU A 42 23.25 38.80 22.63
N VAL A 43 23.59 38.96 21.37
CA VAL A 43 22.88 38.32 20.22
C VAL A 43 23.89 37.63 19.36
N THR A 44 23.74 36.33 19.12
CA THR A 44 24.66 35.58 18.27
C THR A 44 24.51 35.96 16.78
N ASN A 45 25.65 36.11 16.11
CA ASN A 45 25.77 36.44 14.69
C ASN A 45 25.56 35.21 13.79
N SER A 46 25.76 35.33 12.46
CA SER A 46 25.60 34.28 11.48
C SER A 46 26.49 33.03 11.69
N VAL A 47 27.59 33.17 12.40
CA VAL A 47 28.48 32.07 12.79
C VAL A 47 28.27 31.61 14.22
N GLY A 48 27.13 31.97 14.82
CA GLY A 48 26.73 31.56 16.17
C GLY A 48 27.54 32.19 17.33
N GLU A 49 28.24 33.26 17.08
CA GLU A 49 29.11 33.90 18.06
C GLU A 49 28.57 35.24 18.58
N ALA A 50 28.76 35.51 19.84
CA ALA A 50 28.55 36.81 20.44
C ALA A 50 29.64 37.07 21.50
N THR A 51 30.10 38.32 21.58
CA THR A 51 31.16 38.72 22.54
C THR A 51 30.74 39.97 23.28
N THR A 52 30.93 40.03 24.60
CA THR A 52 30.63 41.19 25.42
C THR A 52 31.57 42.35 25.14
N LYS A 53 31.16 43.56 25.53
CA LYS A 53 32.08 44.68 25.79
C LYS A 53 33.08 44.29 26.91
N ASP A 54 34.01 45.18 27.20
CA ASP A 54 34.93 45.00 28.33
C ASP A 54 34.15 44.99 29.65
N LEU A 55 34.23 43.87 30.36
CA LEU A 55 33.61 43.67 31.66
C LEU A 55 34.69 43.76 32.76
N PRO A 56 34.42 44.35 33.94
CA PRO A 56 35.29 44.21 35.12
C PRO A 56 35.55 42.72 35.41
N ILE A 57 36.74 42.39 35.93
CA ILE A 57 37.01 41.04 36.39
C ILE A 57 36.05 40.64 37.49
N GLY A 58 35.57 39.39 37.50
CA GLY A 58 34.60 38.91 38.47
C GLY A 58 33.78 37.76 37.91
N LYS A 59 32.77 37.36 38.68
CA LYS A 59 31.86 36.27 38.36
C LYS A 59 30.61 36.83 37.66
N TYR A 60 30.26 36.22 36.53
CA TYR A 60 29.06 36.56 35.77
C TYR A 60 28.23 35.30 35.51
N THR A 61 26.94 35.48 35.28
CA THR A 61 26.04 34.41 34.82
C THR A 61 25.51 34.79 33.45
N ILE A 62 25.61 33.88 32.49
CA ILE A 62 24.89 34.01 31.23
C ILE A 62 23.63 33.16 31.28
N LYS A 63 22.52 33.68 30.77
CA LYS A 63 21.25 33.00 30.68
C LYS A 63 20.68 33.18 29.28
N GLU A 64 20.33 32.08 28.60
CA GLU A 64 19.62 32.17 27.32
C GLU A 64 18.18 32.64 27.55
N ILE A 65 17.75 33.67 26.80
CA ILE A 65 16.42 34.26 26.90
C ILE A 65 15.58 34.11 25.64
N SER A 66 16.19 33.78 24.52
CA SER A 66 15.47 33.39 23.28
C SER A 66 16.33 32.58 22.36
N THR A 67 15.69 31.68 21.62
CA THR A 67 16.36 30.83 20.62
C THR A 67 15.56 30.76 19.33
N ASN A 68 16.13 30.12 18.30
CA ASN A 68 15.48 29.84 17.02
C ASN A 68 14.25 28.93 17.23
N SER A 69 13.18 29.13 16.47
CA SER A 69 11.90 28.40 16.60
C SER A 69 12.02 26.88 16.47
N LYS A 70 13.08 26.38 15.82
CA LYS A 70 13.35 24.96 15.64
C LYS A 70 14.05 24.29 16.82
N TYR A 71 14.45 25.07 17.83
CA TYR A 71 15.20 24.60 18.98
C TYR A 71 14.42 24.80 20.28
N ILE A 72 14.79 24.01 21.30
CA ILE A 72 14.28 24.13 22.65
C ILE A 72 15.10 25.21 23.32
N LEU A 73 14.43 26.19 23.96
CA LEU A 73 15.10 27.20 24.81
C LEU A 73 15.65 26.53 26.07
N ASP A 74 16.95 26.71 26.34
CA ASP A 74 17.60 26.25 27.57
C ASP A 74 17.95 27.44 28.44
N GLU A 75 17.09 27.73 29.40
CA GLU A 75 17.27 28.82 30.35
C GLU A 75 18.23 28.54 31.51
N THR A 76 18.92 27.37 31.47
CA THR A 76 19.87 26.99 32.54
C THR A 76 20.99 28.02 32.65
N PRO A 77 21.15 28.66 33.82
CA PRO A 77 22.18 29.67 34.03
C PRO A 77 23.58 29.05 34.01
N ILE A 78 24.52 29.70 33.31
CA ILE A 78 25.92 29.27 33.24
C ILE A 78 26.81 30.32 33.89
N THR A 79 27.57 29.95 34.90
CA THR A 79 28.50 30.83 35.61
C THR A 79 29.85 30.89 34.91
N ILE A 80 30.36 32.11 34.71
CA ILE A 80 31.63 32.39 34.02
C ILE A 80 32.46 33.36 34.87
N ASN A 81 33.75 33.08 35.01
CA ASN A 81 34.70 33.97 35.65
C ASN A 81 35.47 34.78 34.60
N VAL A 82 35.30 36.10 34.59
CA VAL A 82 36.02 37.04 33.73
C VAL A 82 37.39 37.34 34.35
N LYS A 83 38.45 37.10 33.61
CA LYS A 83 39.84 37.33 33.98
C LYS A 83 40.41 38.52 33.23
N GLU A 84 41.49 39.09 33.76
CA GLU A 84 42.15 40.27 33.23
C GLU A 84 42.74 39.97 31.82
N ASN A 85 42.44 40.82 30.84
CA ASN A 85 42.94 40.76 29.47
C ASN A 85 42.67 39.42 28.73
N GLU A 86 41.68 38.64 29.22
CA GLU A 86 41.26 37.37 28.59
C GLU A 86 39.86 37.48 27.96
N ILE A 87 39.68 36.67 26.90
CA ILE A 87 38.34 36.36 26.36
C ILE A 87 37.97 34.94 26.81
N THR A 88 37.08 34.84 27.79
CA THR A 88 36.56 33.55 28.26
C THR A 88 35.51 33.05 27.32
N THR A 89 35.77 31.93 26.62
CA THR A 89 34.82 31.34 25.65
C THR A 89 33.95 30.29 26.31
N GLN A 90 32.63 30.41 26.12
CA GLN A 90 31.62 29.45 26.55
C GLN A 90 30.87 28.89 25.35
N ILE A 91 30.90 27.55 25.19
CA ILE A 91 30.07 26.86 24.20
C ILE A 91 28.72 26.52 24.86
N VAL A 92 27.63 26.84 24.14
CA VAL A 92 26.26 26.56 24.58
C VAL A 92 25.53 25.83 23.46
N ASN A 93 24.93 24.69 23.80
CA ASN A 93 24.25 23.81 22.84
C ASN A 93 22.72 23.91 23.02
N ASN A 94 21.94 23.87 21.94
CA ASN A 94 20.52 23.65 22.01
C ASN A 94 20.09 22.35 21.36
N GLU A 95 19.05 21.74 21.90
CA GLU A 95 18.38 20.58 21.34
C GLU A 95 17.37 21.00 20.29
N ARG A 96 17.26 20.22 19.22
CA ARG A 96 16.22 20.42 18.22
C ARG A 96 14.87 20.02 18.78
N LYS A 97 13.84 20.76 18.39
CA LYS A 97 12.45 20.31 18.56
C LYS A 97 12.18 19.16 17.61
N LYS A 98 11.53 18.11 18.11
CA LYS A 98 11.24 16.90 17.34
C LYS A 98 9.84 16.40 17.63
N GLY A 99 9.28 15.69 16.67
CA GLY A 99 8.03 14.96 16.81
C GLY A 99 8.11 13.56 16.20
N SER A 100 7.01 12.85 16.17
CA SER A 100 6.91 11.50 15.60
C SER A 100 5.67 11.36 14.72
N ILE A 101 5.72 10.42 13.80
CA ILE A 101 4.61 10.04 12.94
C ILE A 101 4.12 8.67 13.38
N LYS A 102 2.83 8.58 13.73
CA LYS A 102 2.14 7.34 14.11
C LYS A 102 1.25 6.91 12.95
N ILE A 103 1.50 5.73 12.43
CA ILE A 103 0.71 5.11 11.36
C ILE A 103 -0.28 4.14 12.02
N ILE A 104 -1.54 4.20 11.60
CA ILE A 104 -2.60 3.27 11.98
C ILE A 104 -3.08 2.62 10.70
N LYS A 105 -2.85 1.31 10.57
CA LYS A 105 -3.13 0.51 9.37
C LYS A 105 -4.24 -0.47 9.62
N THR A 106 -5.30 -0.40 8.81
CA THR A 106 -6.47 -1.28 8.94
C THR A 106 -6.92 -1.82 7.59
N SER A 107 -7.70 -2.91 7.61
CA SER A 107 -8.38 -3.46 6.43
C SER A 107 -9.52 -2.54 5.98
N SER A 108 -9.65 -2.31 4.68
CA SER A 108 -10.78 -1.53 4.13
C SER A 108 -12.08 -2.32 4.10
N ASP A 109 -12.01 -3.66 4.04
CA ASP A 109 -13.14 -4.57 3.94
C ASP A 109 -12.82 -5.91 4.63
N GLU A 110 -13.80 -6.84 4.66
CA GLU A 110 -13.60 -8.21 5.13
C GLU A 110 -12.51 -8.91 4.32
N ASN A 111 -11.51 -9.50 4.99
CA ASN A 111 -10.54 -10.38 4.38
C ASN A 111 -11.02 -11.85 4.49
N LYS A 112 -11.52 -12.40 3.41
CA LYS A 112 -12.08 -13.75 3.35
C LYS A 112 -11.03 -14.85 3.57
N ILE A 113 -9.75 -14.58 3.28
CA ILE A 113 -8.65 -15.53 3.47
C ILE A 113 -8.28 -15.62 4.96
N THR A 114 -8.09 -14.48 5.62
CA THR A 114 -7.74 -14.43 7.04
C THR A 114 -8.93 -14.50 7.97
N LYS A 115 -10.16 -14.38 7.44
CA LYS A 115 -11.43 -14.33 8.17
C LYS A 115 -11.47 -13.17 9.19
N THR A 116 -10.96 -12.01 8.80
CA THR A 116 -10.96 -10.78 9.60
C THR A 116 -11.94 -9.77 9.01
N GLU A 117 -12.63 -9.03 9.87
CA GLU A 117 -13.65 -8.04 9.48
C GLU A 117 -13.02 -6.75 8.94
N ALA A 118 -13.83 -5.94 8.27
CA ALA A 118 -13.47 -4.57 7.89
C ALA A 118 -13.03 -3.77 9.13
N GLY A 119 -11.99 -2.93 9.00
CA GLY A 119 -11.42 -2.16 10.10
C GLY A 119 -10.44 -2.94 10.98
N SER A 120 -10.26 -4.26 10.78
CA SER A 120 -9.27 -5.05 11.51
C SER A 120 -7.86 -4.50 11.30
N PRO A 121 -6.99 -4.50 12.35
CA PRO A 121 -5.62 -4.05 12.26
C PRO A 121 -4.79 -4.93 11.32
N ILE A 122 -3.85 -4.30 10.59
CA ILE A 122 -2.94 -5.01 9.68
C ILE A 122 -1.53 -4.97 10.24
N GLU A 123 -1.01 -6.14 10.64
CA GLU A 123 0.38 -6.36 11.05
C GLU A 123 1.28 -6.55 9.83
N GLY A 124 2.53 -6.06 9.89
CA GLY A 124 3.58 -6.35 8.91
C GLY A 124 3.61 -5.43 7.70
N ALA A 125 2.75 -4.43 7.60
CA ALA A 125 2.83 -3.41 6.55
C ALA A 125 4.02 -2.48 6.81
N LYS A 126 4.89 -2.29 5.81
CA LYS A 126 6.13 -1.50 5.91
C LYS A 126 5.97 -0.15 5.23
N PHE A 127 6.41 0.91 5.90
CA PHE A 127 6.31 2.28 5.43
C PHE A 127 7.66 2.96 5.41
N ASN A 128 7.94 3.67 4.32
CA ASN A 128 9.05 4.61 4.23
C ASN A 128 8.55 6.03 4.52
N ILE A 129 9.32 6.76 5.33
CA ILE A 129 9.10 8.16 5.66
C ILE A 129 10.19 8.97 4.97
N TYR A 130 9.78 9.88 4.11
CA TYR A 130 10.66 10.73 3.31
C TYR A 130 10.63 12.16 3.84
N ASN A 131 11.78 12.82 3.88
CA ASN A 131 11.86 14.25 4.14
C ASN A 131 11.55 15.08 2.88
N SER A 132 11.58 16.41 2.99
CA SER A 132 11.32 17.35 1.90
C SER A 132 12.30 17.24 0.71
N SER A 133 13.50 16.68 0.91
CA SER A 133 14.46 16.41 -0.16
C SER A 133 14.25 15.04 -0.85
N GLY A 134 13.24 14.27 -0.44
CA GLY A 134 12.95 12.95 -0.98
C GLY A 134 13.83 11.82 -0.43
N LYS A 135 14.65 12.09 0.59
CA LYS A 135 15.46 11.07 1.27
C LYS A 135 14.62 10.31 2.29
N ILE A 136 14.76 8.98 2.33
CA ILE A 136 14.20 8.15 3.41
C ILE A 136 14.93 8.49 4.70
N VAL A 137 14.17 8.94 5.70
CA VAL A 137 14.67 9.30 7.03
C VAL A 137 14.32 8.25 8.08
N ASP A 138 13.28 7.45 7.80
CA ASP A 138 12.89 6.31 8.64
C ASP A 138 12.13 5.26 7.83
N THR A 139 12.16 4.01 8.32
CA THR A 139 11.35 2.91 7.81
C THR A 139 10.75 2.18 9.00
N VAL A 140 9.43 2.02 8.98
CA VAL A 140 8.68 1.45 10.11
C VAL A 140 7.73 0.35 9.64
N THR A 141 7.45 -0.62 10.50
CA THR A 141 6.56 -1.75 10.21
C THR A 141 5.46 -1.81 11.27
N THR A 142 4.22 -2.06 10.84
CA THR A 142 3.08 -2.14 11.74
C THR A 142 3.13 -3.41 12.59
N ASN A 143 2.77 -3.26 13.85
CA ASN A 143 2.65 -4.34 14.84
C ASN A 143 1.25 -5.01 14.78
N LYS A 144 0.95 -5.90 15.74
CA LYS A 144 -0.34 -6.63 15.82
C LYS A 144 -1.57 -5.74 15.96
N GLU A 145 -1.39 -4.56 16.55
CA GLU A 145 -2.43 -3.54 16.67
C GLU A 145 -2.55 -2.67 15.40
N GLY A 146 -1.80 -2.99 14.33
CA GLY A 146 -1.77 -2.21 13.10
C GLY A 146 -1.05 -0.87 13.25
N ILE A 147 -0.21 -0.71 14.29
CA ILE A 147 0.44 0.56 14.63
C ILE A 147 1.92 0.50 14.31
N ALA A 148 2.43 1.56 13.68
CA ALA A 148 3.86 1.84 13.55
C ALA A 148 4.15 3.29 13.97
N ILE A 149 5.27 3.52 14.66
CA ILE A 149 5.68 4.85 15.13
C ILE A 149 7.11 5.11 14.65
N SER A 150 7.33 6.27 14.05
CA SER A 150 8.68 6.70 13.65
C SER A 150 9.56 7.01 14.86
N LYS A 151 10.87 7.01 14.65
CA LYS A 151 11.78 7.70 15.56
C LYS A 151 11.42 9.19 15.65
N LYS A 152 12.04 9.90 16.58
CA LYS A 152 11.92 11.36 16.66
C LYS A 152 12.54 12.02 15.43
N LEU A 153 11.75 12.83 14.73
CA LEU A 153 12.09 13.57 13.51
C LEU A 153 12.08 15.08 13.80
N ASP A 154 12.95 15.83 13.15
CA ASP A 154 12.99 17.29 13.25
C ASP A 154 11.68 17.93 12.78
N LEU A 155 11.41 19.18 13.18
CA LEU A 155 10.26 19.94 12.65
C LEU A 155 10.38 20.09 11.12
N GLY A 156 9.29 19.85 10.40
CA GLY A 156 9.26 19.99 8.94
C GLY A 156 8.24 19.10 8.25
N ASN A 157 8.33 19.09 6.90
CA ASN A 157 7.42 18.34 6.03
C ASN A 157 7.98 16.95 5.72
N TYR A 158 7.10 15.97 5.77
CA TYR A 158 7.39 14.57 5.50
C TYR A 158 6.34 13.96 4.58
N LYS A 159 6.73 12.92 3.87
CA LYS A 159 5.83 12.09 3.06
C LYS A 159 5.92 10.65 3.55
N VAL A 160 4.78 10.06 3.88
CA VAL A 160 4.63 8.65 4.27
C VAL A 160 4.11 7.87 3.08
N LYS A 161 4.77 6.77 2.73
CA LYS A 161 4.36 5.87 1.64
C LYS A 161 4.56 4.43 2.05
N GLU A 162 3.57 3.57 1.76
CA GLU A 162 3.72 2.13 1.93
C GLU A 162 4.75 1.59 0.94
N ALA A 163 5.72 0.83 1.43
CA ALA A 163 6.79 0.21 0.64
C ALA A 163 6.52 -1.27 0.39
N GLU A 164 5.95 -1.96 1.38
CA GLU A 164 5.57 -3.36 1.30
C GLU A 164 4.25 -3.55 2.04
N THR A 165 3.31 -4.25 1.41
CA THR A 165 2.04 -4.61 2.06
C THR A 165 2.20 -5.85 2.93
N ALA A 166 1.29 -6.05 3.87
CA ALA A 166 1.16 -7.28 4.60
C ALA A 166 0.61 -8.41 3.70
N LYS A 167 0.91 -9.65 4.07
CA LYS A 167 0.40 -10.83 3.37
C LYS A 167 -1.14 -10.81 3.31
N TRP A 168 -1.69 -11.17 2.17
CA TRP A 168 -3.13 -11.18 1.87
C TRP A 168 -3.80 -9.80 1.80
N TYR A 169 -3.00 -8.76 1.50
CA TYR A 169 -3.49 -7.41 1.23
C TYR A 169 -2.88 -6.85 -0.05
N ILE A 170 -3.57 -5.93 -0.69
CA ILE A 170 -3.11 -5.23 -1.89
C ILE A 170 -2.33 -3.99 -1.46
N LEU A 171 -1.14 -3.77 -2.05
CA LEU A 171 -0.31 -2.61 -1.78
C LEU A 171 -1.06 -1.31 -2.11
N ASN A 172 -1.13 -0.39 -1.15
CA ASN A 172 -1.66 0.95 -1.37
C ASN A 172 -0.51 1.89 -1.76
N ASP A 173 -0.45 2.28 -3.03
CA ASP A 173 0.59 3.14 -3.60
C ASP A 173 0.44 4.64 -3.26
N LYS A 174 -0.67 5.03 -2.62
CA LYS A 174 -0.92 6.41 -2.20
C LYS A 174 0.09 6.86 -1.14
N SER A 175 0.42 8.14 -1.16
CA SER A 175 1.27 8.75 -0.13
C SER A 175 0.49 9.82 0.63
N ILE A 176 0.87 10.01 1.91
CA ILE A 176 0.33 11.07 2.77
C ILE A 176 1.44 12.06 3.07
N ASN A 177 1.16 13.35 2.89
CA ASN A 177 2.04 14.43 3.32
C ASN A 177 1.62 14.89 4.72
N VAL A 178 2.60 15.05 5.60
CA VAL A 178 2.41 15.48 6.99
C VAL A 178 3.45 16.55 7.36
N GLU A 179 3.14 17.37 8.36
CA GLU A 179 4.04 18.40 8.86
C GLU A 179 4.15 18.32 10.37
N ILE A 180 5.37 18.13 10.90
CA ILE A 180 5.67 18.24 12.32
C ILE A 180 5.98 19.70 12.62
N LYS A 181 5.13 20.37 13.44
CA LYS A 181 5.20 21.80 13.75
C LYS A 181 5.70 22.11 15.15
N GLU A 182 5.48 21.19 16.08
CA GLU A 182 5.70 21.44 17.50
C GLU A 182 6.57 20.33 18.13
N ASN A 183 7.24 20.69 19.22
CA ASN A 183 8.02 19.72 19.97
C ASN A 183 7.11 18.66 20.58
N GLU A 184 7.57 17.40 20.56
CA GLU A 184 6.84 16.22 21.06
C GLU A 184 5.52 15.92 20.35
N GLN A 185 5.21 16.59 19.25
CA GLN A 185 4.00 16.35 18.45
C GLN A 185 3.99 14.92 17.90
N ILE A 186 2.84 14.27 17.95
CA ILE A 186 2.58 12.98 17.31
C ILE A 186 1.52 13.19 16.23
N ILE A 187 1.90 12.99 14.96
CA ILE A 187 0.98 13.08 13.82
C ILE A 187 0.42 11.69 13.54
N GLU A 188 -0.90 11.51 13.57
CA GLU A 188 -1.54 10.26 13.21
C GLU A 188 -1.86 10.20 11.71
N CYS A 189 -1.43 9.12 11.06
CA CYS A 189 -1.74 8.75 9.67
C CYS A 189 -2.61 7.50 9.67
N LYS A 190 -3.88 7.63 9.30
CA LYS A 190 -4.79 6.49 9.14
C LYS A 190 -4.80 6.04 7.69
N LEU A 191 -4.49 4.77 7.45
CA LEU A 191 -4.35 4.16 6.14
C LEU A 191 -5.05 2.81 6.11
N THR A 192 -5.68 2.50 4.98
CA THR A 192 -6.31 1.19 4.75
C THR A 192 -5.62 0.47 3.60
N ASN A 193 -5.68 -0.87 3.61
CA ASN A 193 -5.43 -1.69 2.43
C ASN A 193 -6.63 -2.54 2.11
N ASP A 194 -6.85 -2.76 0.82
CA ASP A 194 -7.85 -3.69 0.35
C ASP A 194 -7.37 -5.11 0.58
N PRO A 195 -8.23 -6.03 1.10
CA PRO A 195 -7.89 -7.43 1.22
C PRO A 195 -7.63 -8.05 -0.16
N HIS A 196 -6.75 -9.05 -0.20
CA HIS A 196 -6.51 -9.87 -1.37
C HIS A 196 -7.57 -10.97 -1.41
N ASN A 197 -8.66 -10.75 -2.14
CA ASN A 197 -9.81 -11.62 -2.20
C ASN A 197 -10.00 -12.20 -3.63
N PRO A 198 -9.28 -13.29 -4.01
CA PRO A 198 -9.56 -14.00 -5.25
C PRO A 198 -10.93 -14.66 -5.18
N SER A 199 -11.71 -14.57 -6.25
CA SER A 199 -13.03 -15.21 -6.31
C SER A 199 -13.47 -15.38 -7.75
N VAL A 200 -14.13 -16.50 -8.04
CA VAL A 200 -14.76 -16.78 -9.32
C VAL A 200 -16.24 -17.11 -9.13
N ASN A 201 -17.05 -16.74 -10.09
CA ASN A 201 -18.46 -17.09 -10.12
C ASN A 201 -18.83 -17.67 -11.48
N ILE A 202 -19.57 -18.78 -11.47
CA ILE A 202 -20.19 -19.37 -12.65
C ILE A 202 -21.65 -19.74 -12.35
N GLU A 203 -22.53 -19.28 -13.21
CA GLU A 203 -23.92 -19.66 -13.18
C GLU A 203 -24.27 -20.36 -14.51
N LYS A 204 -25.10 -21.38 -14.44
CA LYS A 204 -25.56 -22.15 -15.58
C LYS A 204 -27.07 -22.27 -15.55
N ASN A 205 -27.71 -21.92 -16.65
CA ASN A 205 -29.15 -21.96 -16.80
C ASN A 205 -29.54 -22.78 -18.05
N ALA A 206 -30.68 -23.46 -17.97
CA ALA A 206 -31.32 -24.11 -19.10
C ALA A 206 -32.82 -24.25 -18.84
N LYS A 207 -33.60 -24.61 -19.87
CA LYS A 207 -34.99 -24.95 -19.68
C LYS A 207 -35.12 -26.21 -18.83
N ASN A 208 -36.11 -26.25 -17.93
CA ASN A 208 -36.33 -27.36 -17.00
C ASN A 208 -36.82 -28.65 -17.68
N THR A 209 -37.42 -28.56 -18.86
CA THR A 209 -37.95 -29.70 -19.60
C THR A 209 -37.61 -29.56 -21.07
N VAL A 210 -37.33 -30.70 -21.71
CA VAL A 210 -37.09 -30.83 -23.15
C VAL A 210 -37.68 -32.13 -23.63
N GLN A 211 -38.19 -32.16 -24.86
CA GLN A 211 -38.67 -33.36 -25.49
C GLN A 211 -37.49 -34.23 -26.03
N SER A 212 -37.71 -35.52 -26.20
CA SER A 212 -36.80 -36.41 -26.96
C SER A 212 -36.53 -35.82 -28.33
N ASN A 213 -35.28 -35.90 -28.79
CA ASN A 213 -34.80 -35.26 -30.03
C ASN A 213 -34.90 -33.71 -30.05
N GLY A 214 -35.23 -33.08 -28.92
CA GLY A 214 -35.26 -31.64 -28.75
C GLY A 214 -33.86 -31.03 -28.47
N GLU A 215 -33.77 -29.71 -28.52
CA GLU A 215 -32.52 -28.98 -28.23
C GLU A 215 -32.54 -28.46 -26.80
N ILE A 216 -31.41 -28.65 -26.09
CA ILE A 216 -31.11 -28.01 -24.83
C ILE A 216 -30.14 -26.87 -25.14
N ASP A 217 -30.47 -25.68 -24.67
CA ASP A 217 -29.62 -24.49 -24.66
C ASP A 217 -29.15 -24.21 -23.22
N TYR A 218 -27.88 -24.48 -22.97
CA TYR A 218 -27.21 -24.11 -21.70
C TYR A 218 -26.59 -22.73 -21.84
N GLU A 219 -27.05 -21.79 -21.05
CA GLU A 219 -26.57 -20.43 -20.97
C GLU A 219 -25.67 -20.27 -19.75
N PHE A 220 -24.54 -19.55 -19.87
CA PHE A 220 -23.58 -19.38 -18.80
C PHE A 220 -23.34 -17.91 -18.44
N ASN A 221 -23.13 -17.65 -17.16
CA ASN A 221 -22.57 -16.41 -16.66
C ASN A 221 -21.23 -16.71 -15.99
N ILE A 222 -20.14 -16.11 -16.50
CA ILE A 222 -18.76 -16.41 -16.12
C ILE A 222 -18.09 -15.12 -15.64
N GLU A 223 -17.52 -15.13 -14.43
CA GLU A 223 -16.98 -13.93 -13.83
C GLU A 223 -15.78 -14.23 -12.91
N ASN A 224 -14.72 -13.39 -13.00
CA ASN A 224 -13.79 -13.14 -11.91
C ASN A 224 -14.42 -12.03 -11.03
N ASN A 225 -15.17 -12.41 -10.03
CA ASN A 225 -15.81 -11.48 -9.10
C ASN A 225 -14.94 -11.13 -7.90
N GLY A 226 -13.68 -11.57 -7.88
CA GLY A 226 -12.64 -11.15 -6.95
C GLY A 226 -12.07 -9.78 -7.32
N ASN A 227 -11.18 -9.29 -6.45
CA ASN A 227 -10.51 -8.01 -6.63
C ASN A 227 -9.03 -8.13 -7.09
N VAL A 228 -8.63 -9.32 -7.54
CA VAL A 228 -7.29 -9.62 -8.04
C VAL A 228 -7.37 -10.22 -9.44
N LYS A 229 -6.25 -10.13 -10.17
CA LYS A 229 -6.10 -10.85 -11.44
C LYS A 229 -5.98 -12.34 -11.16
N LEU A 230 -6.44 -13.16 -12.11
CA LEU A 230 -6.31 -14.62 -12.05
C LEU A 230 -5.54 -15.11 -13.27
N GLN A 231 -4.65 -16.08 -13.05
CA GLN A 231 -3.94 -16.82 -14.07
C GLN A 231 -4.69 -18.12 -14.39
N ASP A 232 -4.45 -18.67 -15.57
CA ASP A 232 -5.03 -19.94 -16.02
C ASP A 232 -6.56 -20.00 -15.85
N PHE A 233 -7.22 -18.84 -16.01
CA PHE A 233 -8.67 -18.75 -15.87
C PHE A 233 -9.35 -19.63 -16.92
N THR A 234 -9.97 -20.71 -16.43
CA THR A 234 -10.45 -21.81 -17.27
C THR A 234 -11.84 -22.23 -16.84
N TRP A 235 -12.71 -22.38 -17.84
CA TRP A 235 -14.05 -22.91 -17.71
C TRP A 235 -14.11 -24.30 -18.30
N TYR A 236 -14.68 -25.26 -17.55
CA TYR A 236 -14.96 -26.62 -17.98
C TYR A 236 -16.47 -26.88 -17.93
N ASP A 237 -16.98 -27.60 -18.90
CA ASP A 237 -18.36 -28.11 -18.94
C ASP A 237 -18.37 -29.60 -19.21
N ASN A 238 -18.78 -30.41 -18.22
CA ASN A 238 -18.89 -31.87 -18.31
C ASN A 238 -20.23 -32.24 -18.90
N LEU A 239 -20.25 -32.62 -20.18
CA LEU A 239 -21.44 -32.83 -20.95
C LEU A 239 -22.15 -34.13 -20.57
N PRO A 240 -23.49 -34.16 -20.59
CA PRO A 240 -24.29 -35.39 -20.42
C PRO A 240 -24.31 -36.24 -21.70
N TYR A 241 -23.14 -36.61 -22.19
CA TYR A 241 -22.91 -37.19 -23.52
C TYR A 241 -23.63 -38.54 -23.81
N GLU A 242 -24.02 -39.26 -22.75
CA GLU A 242 -24.84 -40.47 -22.89
C GLU A 242 -26.29 -40.18 -23.26
N LYS A 243 -26.80 -39.01 -22.90
CA LYS A 243 -28.20 -38.59 -23.05
C LYS A 243 -28.42 -37.52 -24.09
N ALA A 244 -27.40 -36.73 -24.39
CA ALA A 244 -27.46 -35.66 -25.38
C ALA A 244 -26.10 -35.45 -26.07
N LYS A 245 -26.13 -35.10 -27.36
CA LYS A 245 -24.95 -34.79 -28.17
C LYS A 245 -24.80 -33.29 -28.29
N ILE A 246 -23.58 -32.77 -28.05
CA ILE A 246 -23.28 -31.36 -28.36
C ILE A 246 -23.36 -31.09 -29.85
N THR A 247 -23.96 -29.96 -30.21
CA THR A 247 -24.13 -29.57 -31.63
C THR A 247 -23.39 -28.26 -31.95
N LYS A 248 -23.41 -27.30 -31.03
CA LYS A 248 -22.91 -25.97 -31.31
C LYS A 248 -22.46 -25.26 -30.02
N ILE A 249 -21.51 -24.34 -30.15
CA ILE A 249 -21.11 -23.38 -29.10
C ILE A 249 -21.31 -21.96 -29.64
N SER A 250 -21.93 -21.08 -28.84
CA SER A 250 -21.88 -19.63 -28.99
C SER A 250 -20.91 -19.10 -27.94
N THR A 251 -19.90 -18.32 -28.33
CA THR A 251 -18.80 -17.97 -27.44
C THR A 251 -19.09 -16.82 -26.51
N GLY A 252 -20.15 -16.04 -26.78
CA GLY A 252 -20.42 -14.79 -26.08
C GLY A 252 -19.37 -13.72 -26.34
N THR A 253 -19.50 -12.61 -25.61
CA THR A 253 -18.50 -11.51 -25.59
C THR A 253 -18.17 -11.13 -24.15
N TYR A 254 -16.99 -10.49 -23.93
CA TYR A 254 -16.49 -10.20 -22.61
C TYR A 254 -16.01 -8.73 -22.49
N ASN A 255 -16.00 -8.22 -21.25
CA ASN A 255 -15.65 -6.82 -20.98
C ASN A 255 -14.14 -6.50 -21.13
N GLN A 256 -13.28 -7.51 -21.12
CA GLN A 256 -11.82 -7.35 -21.33
C GLN A 256 -11.43 -7.90 -22.69
N GLU A 257 -10.48 -7.23 -23.36
CA GLU A 257 -9.94 -7.66 -24.65
C GLU A 257 -8.78 -8.64 -24.43
N LEU A 258 -8.99 -9.89 -24.84
CA LEU A 258 -7.98 -10.95 -24.82
C LEU A 258 -8.30 -12.00 -25.87
N LYS A 259 -7.37 -12.91 -26.12
CA LYS A 259 -7.59 -14.10 -26.96
C LYS A 259 -7.62 -15.34 -26.09
N TYR A 260 -8.51 -16.27 -26.41
CA TYR A 260 -8.69 -17.52 -25.69
C TYR A 260 -8.86 -18.70 -26.66
N SER A 261 -8.87 -19.91 -26.11
CA SER A 261 -8.95 -21.15 -26.91
C SER A 261 -9.97 -22.09 -26.31
N ILE A 262 -10.61 -22.87 -27.19
CA ILE A 262 -11.60 -23.89 -26.84
C ILE A 262 -11.08 -25.27 -27.26
N TYR A 263 -11.23 -26.20 -26.34
CA TYR A 263 -10.81 -27.59 -26.47
C TYR A 263 -11.95 -28.52 -26.09
N TYR A 264 -11.82 -29.79 -26.45
CA TYR A 264 -12.73 -30.86 -26.07
C TYR A 264 -11.99 -32.14 -25.71
N LYS A 265 -12.63 -32.96 -24.90
CA LYS A 265 -12.28 -34.37 -24.64
C LYS A 265 -13.37 -35.29 -25.15
N THR A 266 -13.05 -36.58 -25.26
CA THR A 266 -14.00 -37.63 -25.64
C THR A 266 -13.99 -38.77 -24.62
N ASN A 267 -14.98 -39.65 -24.69
CA ASN A 267 -15.04 -40.87 -23.90
C ASN A 267 -13.95 -41.91 -24.25
N GLN A 268 -13.24 -41.71 -25.35
CA GLN A 268 -12.17 -42.62 -25.82
C GLN A 268 -10.77 -42.00 -25.70
N LYS A 269 -10.65 -40.64 -25.53
CA LYS A 269 -9.40 -39.93 -25.49
C LYS A 269 -9.37 -38.96 -24.33
N ASP A 270 -8.47 -39.15 -23.37
CA ASP A 270 -8.27 -38.26 -22.21
C ASP A 270 -7.53 -36.98 -22.57
N GLN A 271 -6.89 -36.93 -23.74
CA GLN A 271 -6.19 -35.74 -24.20
C GLN A 271 -7.15 -34.70 -24.76
N TYR A 272 -6.93 -33.42 -24.41
CA TYR A 272 -7.66 -32.32 -25.00
C TYR A 272 -7.28 -32.08 -26.46
N MET A 273 -8.27 -32.05 -27.33
CA MET A 273 -8.15 -31.70 -28.72
C MET A 273 -8.67 -30.29 -28.96
N VAL A 274 -8.07 -29.60 -29.92
CA VAL A 274 -8.40 -28.20 -30.22
C VAL A 274 -9.70 -28.12 -31.02
N ILE A 275 -10.64 -27.31 -30.58
CA ILE A 275 -11.77 -26.84 -31.38
C ILE A 275 -11.37 -25.60 -32.15
N LYS A 276 -10.95 -24.53 -31.42
CA LYS A 276 -10.55 -23.25 -32.02
C LYS A 276 -9.59 -22.52 -31.10
N LYS A 277 -8.58 -21.87 -31.67
CA LYS A 277 -7.62 -21.02 -30.98
C LYS A 277 -7.79 -19.56 -31.37
N ASP A 278 -7.18 -18.68 -30.58
CA ASP A 278 -7.09 -17.23 -30.81
C ASP A 278 -8.44 -16.55 -31.06
N ILE A 279 -9.48 -16.98 -30.34
CA ILE A 279 -10.81 -16.37 -30.39
C ILE A 279 -10.77 -15.04 -29.64
N SER A 280 -11.25 -13.98 -30.30
CA SER A 280 -11.36 -12.66 -29.64
C SER A 280 -12.53 -12.66 -28.66
N THR A 281 -12.31 -12.13 -27.45
CA THR A 281 -13.38 -11.89 -26.47
C THR A 281 -14.36 -10.77 -26.89
N LYS A 282 -14.04 -10.02 -27.94
CA LYS A 282 -14.91 -8.95 -28.47
C LYS A 282 -15.91 -9.43 -29.50
N GLU A 283 -15.77 -10.68 -29.93
CA GLU A 283 -16.61 -11.24 -30.97
C GLU A 283 -17.37 -12.49 -30.50
N ASN A 284 -18.67 -12.50 -30.68
CA ASN A 284 -19.46 -13.73 -30.49
C ASN A 284 -19.38 -14.60 -31.73
N SER A 285 -18.71 -15.74 -31.59
CA SER A 285 -18.55 -16.73 -32.65
C SER A 285 -19.49 -17.91 -32.43
N TYR A 286 -20.13 -18.37 -33.52
CA TYR A 286 -20.88 -19.63 -33.53
C TYR A 286 -20.02 -20.75 -34.10
N ILE A 287 -19.79 -21.79 -33.32
CA ILE A 287 -18.93 -22.92 -33.69
C ILE A 287 -19.79 -24.16 -33.81
N ASP A 288 -19.96 -24.64 -35.02
CA ASP A 288 -20.68 -25.90 -35.33
C ASP A 288 -19.77 -27.10 -35.00
N LEU A 289 -20.23 -27.97 -34.13
CA LEU A 289 -19.55 -29.19 -33.69
C LEU A 289 -20.20 -30.46 -34.26
N SER A 290 -21.26 -30.35 -35.02
CA SER A 290 -21.97 -31.49 -35.60
C SER A 290 -21.09 -32.28 -36.57
N ASN A 291 -20.11 -31.62 -37.21
CA ASN A 291 -19.24 -32.14 -38.23
C ASN A 291 -17.82 -32.49 -37.76
N ILE A 292 -17.57 -32.47 -36.42
CA ILE A 292 -16.30 -32.95 -35.89
C ILE A 292 -16.15 -34.44 -36.25
N ASN A 293 -15.02 -34.78 -36.88
CA ASN A 293 -14.72 -36.17 -37.25
C ASN A 293 -14.35 -36.97 -36.00
N LEU A 294 -15.32 -37.70 -35.49
CA LEU A 294 -15.15 -38.61 -34.33
C LEU A 294 -15.10 -40.04 -34.85
N GLU A 295 -14.35 -40.90 -34.15
CA GLU A 295 -14.35 -42.34 -34.42
C GLU A 295 -15.69 -42.99 -34.06
N ASN A 296 -15.89 -44.25 -34.46
CA ASN A 296 -17.13 -44.95 -34.13
C ASN A 296 -17.32 -45.02 -32.62
N GLU A 297 -18.52 -44.70 -32.13
CA GLU A 297 -18.89 -44.66 -30.71
C GLU A 297 -18.14 -43.56 -29.88
N GLU A 298 -17.29 -42.73 -30.51
CA GLU A 298 -16.64 -41.62 -29.83
C GLU A 298 -17.63 -40.47 -29.64
N LYS A 299 -17.66 -39.91 -28.39
CA LYS A 299 -18.56 -38.85 -28.01
C LYS A 299 -17.78 -37.77 -27.25
N ILE A 300 -18.06 -36.50 -27.51
CA ILE A 300 -17.48 -35.39 -26.76
C ILE A 300 -18.07 -35.40 -25.34
N THR A 301 -17.22 -35.50 -24.33
CA THR A 301 -17.57 -35.61 -22.93
C THR A 301 -17.37 -34.32 -22.17
N GLU A 302 -16.47 -33.45 -22.64
CA GLU A 302 -16.12 -32.21 -21.93
C GLU A 302 -15.70 -31.11 -22.91
N ILE A 303 -16.11 -29.91 -22.63
CA ILE A 303 -15.60 -28.67 -23.25
C ILE A 303 -14.72 -27.95 -22.24
N LYS A 304 -13.57 -27.45 -22.69
CA LYS A 304 -12.63 -26.65 -21.92
C LYS A 304 -12.38 -25.33 -22.65
N VAL A 305 -12.58 -24.21 -21.93
CA VAL A 305 -12.36 -22.84 -22.45
C VAL A 305 -11.27 -22.19 -21.63
N CYS A 306 -10.10 -21.92 -22.23
CA CYS A 306 -8.93 -21.35 -21.56
C CYS A 306 -8.78 -19.88 -21.92
N PHE A 307 -9.04 -18.99 -20.97
CA PHE A 307 -8.89 -17.54 -21.15
C PHE A 307 -7.47 -17.05 -20.80
N GLY A 308 -6.69 -17.82 -19.99
CA GLY A 308 -5.37 -17.42 -19.53
C GLY A 308 -5.46 -16.40 -18.39
N GLU A 309 -4.70 -15.29 -18.48
CA GLU A 309 -4.75 -14.22 -17.48
C GLU A 309 -6.00 -13.35 -17.69
N VAL A 310 -6.79 -13.16 -16.63
CA VAL A 310 -7.92 -12.23 -16.58
C VAL A 310 -7.76 -11.25 -15.41
N LYS A 311 -8.12 -9.99 -15.60
CA LYS A 311 -8.10 -8.97 -14.54
C LYS A 311 -9.31 -9.12 -13.62
N ALA A 312 -9.25 -8.50 -12.44
CA ALA A 312 -10.41 -8.33 -11.57
C ALA A 312 -11.61 -7.76 -12.34
N GLY A 313 -12.80 -8.28 -12.05
CA GLY A 313 -14.04 -7.86 -12.71
C GLY A 313 -14.19 -8.34 -14.16
N PHE A 314 -13.37 -9.33 -14.62
CA PHE A 314 -13.62 -10.00 -15.91
C PHE A 314 -14.98 -10.68 -15.88
N LYS A 315 -15.82 -10.42 -16.89
CA LYS A 315 -17.13 -11.06 -17.04
C LYS A 315 -17.62 -11.03 -18.47
N ASN A 316 -18.54 -11.93 -18.78
CA ASN A 316 -19.23 -11.86 -20.05
C ASN A 316 -20.17 -10.66 -20.13
N LEU A 317 -20.30 -10.08 -21.32
CA LEU A 317 -21.31 -9.08 -21.73
C LEU A 317 -22.48 -9.74 -22.44
N GLU A 318 -22.17 -10.60 -23.42
CA GLU A 318 -23.10 -11.55 -24.00
C GLU A 318 -22.76 -12.93 -23.45
N LYS A 319 -23.80 -13.69 -23.11
CA LYS A 319 -23.60 -15.01 -22.50
C LYS A 319 -23.09 -16.02 -23.51
N PRO A 320 -22.11 -16.86 -23.14
CA PRO A 320 -21.78 -18.03 -23.93
C PRO A 320 -22.84 -19.11 -23.75
N HIS A 321 -23.05 -19.92 -24.84
CA HIS A 321 -24.03 -21.00 -24.86
C HIS A 321 -23.40 -22.30 -25.36
N ILE A 322 -23.87 -23.41 -24.79
CA ILE A 322 -23.65 -24.76 -25.29
C ILE A 322 -25.00 -25.36 -25.70
N TYR A 323 -25.14 -25.73 -26.97
CA TYR A 323 -26.33 -26.34 -27.53
C TYR A 323 -26.13 -27.85 -27.67
N MET A 324 -27.11 -28.60 -27.16
CA MET A 324 -27.09 -30.06 -27.20
C MET A 324 -28.40 -30.61 -27.75
N LYS A 325 -28.33 -31.63 -28.59
CA LYS A 325 -29.49 -32.37 -29.08
C LYS A 325 -29.70 -33.62 -28.22
N VAL A 326 -30.89 -33.73 -27.64
CA VAL A 326 -31.29 -34.90 -26.81
C VAL A 326 -31.41 -36.14 -27.69
N ASN A 327 -30.94 -37.29 -27.19
CA ASN A 327 -31.07 -38.57 -27.89
C ASN A 327 -32.52 -38.97 -28.07
N GLU A 328 -32.82 -39.65 -29.20
CA GLU A 328 -34.18 -39.98 -29.63
C GLU A 328 -34.89 -41.01 -28.73
N ASN A 329 -34.12 -41.91 -28.09
CA ASN A 329 -34.66 -43.08 -27.41
C ASN A 329 -34.55 -43.00 -25.87
N LEU A 330 -34.68 -41.80 -25.28
CA LEU A 330 -34.69 -41.67 -23.84
C LEU A 330 -36.10 -41.94 -23.28
N GLU A 331 -36.12 -42.63 -22.14
CA GLU A 331 -37.36 -42.83 -21.39
C GLU A 331 -37.95 -41.50 -20.90
N ASN A 332 -39.29 -41.44 -20.76
CA ASN A 332 -39.95 -40.29 -20.14
C ASN A 332 -39.41 -40.04 -18.77
N ASP A 333 -39.36 -38.77 -18.36
CA ASP A 333 -38.83 -38.32 -17.07
C ASP A 333 -37.34 -38.61 -16.82
N THR A 334 -36.56 -38.89 -17.89
CA THR A 334 -35.11 -39.02 -17.78
C THR A 334 -34.48 -37.69 -17.31
N ILE A 335 -33.74 -37.72 -16.18
CA ILE A 335 -33.02 -36.59 -15.69
C ILE A 335 -31.70 -36.42 -16.43
N ILE A 336 -31.47 -35.25 -17.04
CA ILE A 336 -30.22 -34.88 -17.71
C ILE A 336 -29.48 -33.91 -16.78
N LYS A 337 -28.32 -34.34 -16.25
CA LYS A 337 -27.48 -33.52 -15.38
C LYS A 337 -26.26 -33.08 -16.18
N ASN A 338 -25.95 -31.78 -16.11
CA ASN A 338 -24.75 -31.19 -16.69
C ASN A 338 -24.01 -30.38 -15.63
N TYR A 339 -22.72 -30.62 -15.45
CA TYR A 339 -21.86 -30.01 -14.43
C TYR A 339 -20.87 -29.05 -15.08
N THR A 340 -20.63 -27.92 -14.43
CA THR A 340 -19.67 -26.93 -14.88
C THR A 340 -18.72 -26.51 -13.75
N ILE A 341 -17.49 -26.19 -14.10
CA ILE A 341 -16.44 -25.77 -13.16
C ILE A 341 -15.76 -24.53 -13.77
N LEU A 342 -15.48 -23.56 -12.92
CA LEU A 342 -14.66 -22.40 -13.24
C LEU A 342 -13.53 -22.30 -12.24
N GLU A 343 -12.30 -22.15 -12.71
CA GLU A 343 -11.12 -22.05 -11.88
C GLU A 343 -10.15 -20.97 -12.38
N GLY A 344 -9.27 -20.53 -11.50
CA GLY A 344 -8.18 -19.62 -11.80
C GLY A 344 -7.27 -19.50 -10.58
N TYR A 345 -6.02 -19.11 -10.80
CA TYR A 345 -4.99 -18.98 -9.77
C TYR A 345 -4.52 -17.53 -9.67
N ASP A 346 -4.21 -17.03 -8.47
CA ASP A 346 -3.65 -15.71 -8.19
C ASP A 346 -2.14 -15.72 -7.99
#